data_5cab18ec6527f9cd02e603f6e3a5e5cf
#
_entry.id   5cab18ec6527f9cd02e603f6e3a5e5cf
#
_cell.length_a   1.000
_cell.length_b   1.000
_cell.length_c   1.000
_cell.angle_alpha   90.00
_cell.angle_beta   90.00
_cell.angle_gamma   90.00
#
_symmetry.space_group_name_H-M   'P 1'
#
loop_
_entity.id
_entity.type
_entity.pdbx_description
1 polymer ?
#
loop_
_entity_poly.entity_id
_entity_poly.type
_entity_poly.pdbx_seq_one_letter_code
_entity_poly.pdbx_strand_id
1 'polypeptide(L)'
;SSLRQLEVLKEQLLHWLSQPDDTPRRPSDVLVLTPNLAELEPLIRSIFPAVANEHNVFLPVKIAGVPSLDALNAWRAVLGRMHLSQTRFSQDDFADWLNLAATQQRYGVDYAQAQRMLALLSDAGFKRGLDAEHLQHSLSAADQDYRYSFKFALDRLALGIAVPAHAMVGQTLSYAQVQPSDFEL
;
A
#
# COMPACT_ATOMS: atom_id res chain seq x y z
N SER A 1 -17.85 -5.67 30.36
CA SER A 1 -17.05 -5.16 29.22
C SER A 1 -17.27 -6.05 28.02
N SER A 2 -17.17 -5.49 26.82
CA SER A 2 -17.33 -6.20 25.54
C SER A 2 -16.37 -7.39 25.41
N LEU A 3 -15.16 -7.27 25.95
CA LEU A 3 -14.19 -8.36 25.99
C LEU A 3 -14.77 -9.59 26.73
N ARG A 4 -15.34 -9.39 27.93
CA ARG A 4 -15.92 -10.49 28.73
C ARG A 4 -17.10 -11.13 28.01
N GLN A 5 -17.91 -10.36 27.29
CA GLN A 5 -19.03 -10.91 26.50
C GLN A 5 -18.54 -11.85 25.40
N LEU A 6 -17.46 -11.47 24.70
CA LEU A 6 -16.86 -12.31 23.66
C LEU A 6 -16.18 -13.57 24.22
N GLU A 7 -15.55 -13.49 25.39
CA GLU A 7 -15.00 -14.65 26.09
C GLU A 7 -16.12 -15.65 26.47
N VAL A 8 -17.20 -15.16 27.08
CA VAL A 8 -18.37 -15.99 27.44
C VAL A 8 -19.01 -16.60 26.18
N LEU A 9 -19.12 -15.81 25.09
CA LEU A 9 -19.61 -16.32 23.81
C LEU A 9 -18.72 -17.47 23.29
N LYS A 10 -17.40 -17.33 23.36
CA LYS A 10 -16.47 -18.39 22.96
C LYS A 10 -16.67 -19.67 23.79
N GLU A 11 -16.77 -19.54 25.12
CA GLU A 11 -17.01 -20.67 26.00
C GLU A 11 -18.36 -21.37 25.69
N GLN A 12 -19.41 -20.60 25.46
CA GLN A 12 -20.72 -21.13 25.07
C GLN A 12 -20.71 -21.85 23.74
N LEU A 13 -20.01 -21.29 22.74
CA LEU A 13 -19.87 -21.93 21.45
C LEU A 13 -19.08 -23.24 21.54
N LEU A 14 -17.99 -23.26 22.29
CA LEU A 14 -17.23 -24.50 22.53
C LEU A 14 -18.06 -25.55 23.22
N HIS A 15 -18.80 -25.14 24.23
CA HIS A 15 -19.72 -26.06 24.95
C HIS A 15 -20.80 -26.60 24.00
N TRP A 16 -21.44 -25.73 23.22
CA TRP A 16 -22.46 -26.11 22.25
C TRP A 16 -21.94 -27.07 21.20
N LEU A 17 -20.72 -26.81 20.64
CA LEU A 17 -20.09 -27.69 19.65
C LEU A 17 -19.63 -29.03 20.21
N SER A 18 -19.34 -29.11 21.52
CA SER A 18 -18.91 -30.36 22.19
C SER A 18 -20.05 -31.27 22.56
N GLN A 19 -21.29 -30.81 22.53
CA GLN A 19 -22.44 -31.64 22.90
C GLN A 19 -22.69 -32.73 21.83
N PRO A 20 -22.83 -33.98 22.25
CA PRO A 20 -23.23 -35.05 21.33
C PRO A 20 -24.67 -34.81 20.86
N ASP A 21 -24.83 -34.83 19.54
CA ASP A 21 -26.14 -34.69 18.89
C ASP A 21 -26.22 -35.69 17.72
N ASP A 22 -27.40 -36.08 17.33
CA ASP A 22 -27.63 -36.97 16.17
C ASP A 22 -27.12 -36.35 14.86
N THR A 23 -27.07 -35.02 14.83
CA THR A 23 -26.50 -34.25 13.70
C THR A 23 -25.25 -33.52 14.18
N PRO A 24 -24.08 -33.75 13.60
CA PRO A 24 -22.85 -33.09 14.03
C PRO A 24 -22.93 -31.56 13.80
N ARG A 25 -22.81 -30.79 14.87
CA ARG A 25 -22.82 -29.34 14.86
C ARG A 25 -21.51 -28.82 14.29
N ARG A 26 -21.59 -27.81 13.42
CA ARG A 26 -20.43 -27.21 12.75
C ARG A 26 -20.30 -25.73 13.11
N PRO A 27 -19.08 -25.17 13.18
CA PRO A 27 -18.90 -23.73 13.34
C PRO A 27 -19.61 -22.89 12.28
N SER A 28 -19.76 -23.45 11.05
CA SER A 28 -20.49 -22.80 9.94
C SER A 28 -21.98 -22.62 10.19
N ASP A 29 -22.56 -23.34 11.15
CA ASP A 29 -24.00 -23.28 11.47
C ASP A 29 -24.32 -22.12 12.41
N VAL A 30 -23.30 -21.39 12.89
CA VAL A 30 -23.43 -20.28 13.83
C VAL A 30 -23.29 -18.95 13.11
N LEU A 31 -24.27 -18.08 13.29
CA LEU A 31 -24.22 -16.68 12.86
C LEU A 31 -24.33 -15.77 14.08
N VAL A 32 -23.34 -14.91 14.27
CA VAL A 32 -23.32 -13.88 15.29
C VAL A 32 -23.54 -12.51 14.66
N LEU A 33 -24.53 -11.78 15.13
CA LEU A 33 -24.85 -10.43 14.66
C LEU A 33 -24.50 -9.42 15.73
N THR A 34 -23.89 -8.31 15.31
CA THR A 34 -23.57 -7.18 16.19
C THR A 34 -23.80 -5.85 15.48
N PRO A 35 -24.37 -4.84 16.14
CA PRO A 35 -24.55 -3.51 15.57
C PRO A 35 -23.21 -2.72 15.51
N ASN A 36 -22.26 -3.01 16.40
CA ASN A 36 -21.01 -2.24 16.57
C ASN A 36 -19.78 -3.06 16.13
N LEU A 37 -19.81 -3.59 14.91
CA LEU A 37 -18.75 -4.47 14.42
C LEU A 37 -17.37 -3.81 14.41
N ALA A 38 -17.28 -2.53 14.02
CA ALA A 38 -16.01 -1.80 13.93
C ALA A 38 -15.28 -1.70 15.29
N GLU A 39 -16.02 -1.54 16.40
CA GLU A 39 -15.44 -1.48 17.73
C GLU A 39 -15.07 -2.88 18.27
N LEU A 40 -15.80 -3.90 17.85
CA LEU A 40 -15.61 -5.26 18.34
C LEU A 40 -14.60 -6.06 17.52
N GLU A 41 -14.33 -5.69 16.28
CA GLU A 41 -13.45 -6.43 15.39
C GLU A 41 -12.06 -6.72 15.98
N PRO A 42 -11.31 -5.75 16.57
CA PRO A 42 -10.02 -6.03 17.18
C PRO A 42 -10.11 -7.04 18.31
N LEU A 43 -11.17 -6.96 19.13
CA LEU A 43 -11.42 -7.88 20.22
C LEU A 43 -11.79 -9.29 19.72
N ILE A 44 -12.61 -9.36 18.66
CA ILE A 44 -12.96 -10.64 18.02
C ILE A 44 -11.70 -11.33 17.50
N ARG A 45 -10.83 -10.62 16.79
CA ARG A 45 -9.57 -11.17 16.28
C ARG A 45 -8.60 -11.61 17.36
N SER A 46 -8.63 -10.96 18.53
CA SER A 46 -7.82 -11.34 19.69
C SER A 46 -8.31 -12.63 20.35
N ILE A 47 -9.63 -12.78 20.49
CA ILE A 47 -10.24 -13.93 21.19
C ILE A 47 -10.39 -15.14 20.27
N PHE A 48 -10.61 -14.89 18.96
CA PHE A 48 -10.75 -15.92 17.93
C PHE A 48 -9.60 -15.77 16.93
N PRO A 49 -8.39 -16.22 17.25
CA PRO A 49 -7.22 -16.06 16.40
C PRO A 49 -7.40 -16.82 15.06
N ALA A 50 -6.83 -16.28 13.99
CA ALA A 50 -6.92 -16.87 12.65
C ALA A 50 -6.11 -18.16 12.48
N VAL A 51 -5.20 -18.45 13.42
CA VAL A 51 -4.31 -19.62 13.38
C VAL A 51 -4.42 -20.37 14.72
N ALA A 52 -4.52 -21.70 14.61
CA ALA A 52 -4.44 -22.57 15.80
C ALA A 52 -3.05 -22.46 16.43
N ASN A 53 -2.98 -22.31 17.74
CA ASN A 53 -1.75 -22.45 18.50
C ASN A 53 -1.88 -23.62 19.48
N GLU A 54 -0.75 -24.08 20.05
CA GLU A 54 -0.69 -25.26 20.92
C GLU A 54 -1.57 -25.14 22.20
N HIS A 55 -2.02 -23.94 22.54
CA HIS A 55 -2.74 -23.64 23.78
C HIS A 55 -4.18 -23.22 23.59
N ASN A 56 -4.66 -23.03 22.35
CA ASN A 56 -6.02 -22.57 22.09
C ASN A 56 -6.78 -23.48 21.12
N VAL A 57 -8.01 -23.81 21.50
CA VAL A 57 -8.94 -24.45 20.57
C VAL A 57 -9.27 -23.46 19.45
N PHE A 58 -9.02 -23.88 18.23
CA PHE A 58 -9.27 -23.07 17.04
C PHE A 58 -10.75 -23.10 16.68
N LEU A 59 -11.40 -21.94 16.76
CA LEU A 59 -12.73 -21.70 16.22
C LEU A 59 -12.59 -20.80 14.99
N PRO A 60 -12.82 -21.30 13.77
CA PRO A 60 -12.74 -20.48 12.56
C PRO A 60 -13.86 -19.43 12.57
N VAL A 61 -13.51 -18.15 12.47
CA VAL A 61 -14.44 -17.04 12.42
C VAL A 61 -14.22 -16.25 11.14
N LYS A 62 -15.30 -16.01 10.40
CA LYS A 62 -15.31 -15.09 9.24
C LYS A 62 -16.07 -13.83 9.61
N ILE A 63 -15.41 -12.70 9.64
CA ILE A 63 -16.03 -11.40 9.89
C ILE A 63 -16.49 -10.84 8.54
N ALA A 64 -17.79 -10.61 8.40
CA ALA A 64 -18.39 -9.97 7.23
C ALA A 64 -18.66 -8.49 7.51
N GLY A 65 -18.59 -7.64 6.48
CA GLY A 65 -18.88 -6.21 6.61
C GLY A 65 -17.68 -5.34 7.01
N VAL A 66 -16.54 -5.93 7.31
CA VAL A 66 -15.27 -5.21 7.45
C VAL A 66 -14.45 -5.49 6.20
N PRO A 67 -14.08 -4.45 5.41
CA PRO A 67 -13.19 -4.64 4.27
C PRO A 67 -11.86 -5.21 4.74
N SER A 68 -11.33 -6.22 4.05
CA SER A 68 -9.97 -6.68 4.34
C SER A 68 -8.98 -5.54 4.07
N LEU A 69 -7.97 -5.39 4.91
CA LEU A 69 -6.90 -4.39 4.71
C LEU A 69 -6.24 -4.57 3.33
N ASP A 70 -6.09 -5.82 2.89
CA ASP A 70 -5.51 -6.13 1.57
C ASP A 70 -6.39 -5.64 0.42
N ALA A 71 -7.72 -5.82 0.52
CA ALA A 71 -8.65 -5.30 -0.47
C ALA A 71 -8.65 -3.76 -0.51
N LEU A 72 -8.61 -3.11 0.65
CA LEU A 72 -8.49 -1.65 0.74
C LEU A 72 -7.18 -1.16 0.15
N ASN A 73 -6.06 -1.81 0.44
CA ASN A 73 -4.75 -1.47 -0.10
C ASN A 73 -4.70 -1.67 -1.62
N ALA A 74 -5.29 -2.74 -2.13
CA ALA A 74 -5.41 -2.96 -3.57
C ALA A 74 -6.23 -1.86 -4.26
N TRP A 75 -7.38 -1.48 -3.68
CA TRP A 75 -8.18 -0.36 -4.18
C TRP A 75 -7.43 0.97 -4.14
N ARG A 76 -6.72 1.27 -3.04
CA ARG A 76 -5.90 2.46 -2.92
C ARG A 76 -4.79 2.50 -3.98
N ALA A 77 -4.17 1.36 -4.29
CA ALA A 77 -3.15 1.28 -5.35
C ALA A 77 -3.74 1.55 -6.74
N VAL A 78 -4.90 0.98 -7.06
CA VAL A 78 -5.58 1.20 -8.35
C VAL A 78 -6.06 2.64 -8.48
N LEU A 79 -6.81 3.14 -7.50
CA LEU A 79 -7.33 4.51 -7.50
C LEU A 79 -6.19 5.53 -7.45
N GLY A 80 -5.16 5.29 -6.64
CA GLY A 80 -3.99 6.14 -6.56
C GLY A 80 -3.31 6.31 -7.91
N ARG A 81 -3.13 5.23 -8.67
CA ARG A 81 -2.59 5.30 -10.04
C ARG A 81 -3.44 6.17 -10.97
N MET A 82 -4.77 6.04 -10.88
CA MET A 82 -5.68 6.86 -11.68
C MET A 82 -5.63 8.33 -11.27
N HIS A 83 -5.53 8.60 -9.97
CA HIS A 83 -5.46 9.95 -9.44
C HIS A 83 -4.14 10.66 -9.76
N LEU A 84 -3.01 9.94 -9.75
CA LEU A 84 -1.70 10.52 -10.06
C LEU A 84 -1.68 11.30 -11.38
N SER A 85 -2.36 10.80 -12.41
CA SER A 85 -2.44 11.47 -13.72
C SER A 85 -3.40 12.66 -13.77
N GLN A 86 -4.28 12.79 -12.78
CA GLN A 86 -5.32 13.83 -12.70
C GLN A 86 -4.99 14.92 -11.66
N THR A 87 -3.98 14.69 -10.84
CA THR A 87 -3.50 15.62 -9.81
C THR A 87 -2.26 16.35 -10.28
N ARG A 88 -1.64 17.12 -9.37
CA ARG A 88 -0.37 17.80 -9.65
C ARG A 88 0.81 16.85 -9.85
N PHE A 89 0.62 15.55 -9.63
CA PHE A 89 1.66 14.54 -9.65
C PHE A 89 2.88 14.99 -8.82
N SER A 90 2.65 15.24 -7.53
CA SER A 90 3.72 15.65 -6.64
C SER A 90 4.62 14.47 -6.25
N GLN A 91 5.81 14.78 -5.77
CA GLN A 91 6.72 13.77 -5.24
C GLN A 91 6.08 12.99 -4.08
N ASP A 92 5.34 13.68 -3.21
CA ASP A 92 4.67 13.06 -2.06
C ASP A 92 3.54 12.12 -2.51
N ASP A 93 2.69 12.55 -3.47
CA ASP A 93 1.63 11.70 -4.03
C ASP A 93 2.20 10.43 -4.65
N PHE A 94 3.32 10.55 -5.38
CA PHE A 94 4.00 9.41 -5.98
C PHE A 94 4.61 8.49 -4.92
N ALA A 95 5.24 9.07 -3.88
CA ALA A 95 5.81 8.32 -2.76
C ALA A 95 4.73 7.54 -1.99
N ASP A 96 3.61 8.19 -1.69
CA ASP A 96 2.48 7.55 -1.01
C ASP A 96 1.94 6.36 -1.81
N TRP A 97 1.82 6.52 -3.12
CA TRP A 97 1.36 5.44 -4.00
C TRP A 97 2.39 4.30 -4.11
N LEU A 98 3.68 4.61 -4.27
CA LEU A 98 4.75 3.61 -4.40
C LEU A 98 4.95 2.83 -3.10
N ASN A 99 4.69 3.43 -1.94
CA ASN A 99 4.80 2.80 -0.63
C ASN A 99 3.63 1.87 -0.28
N LEU A 100 2.59 1.82 -1.09
CA LEU A 100 1.51 0.85 -0.87
C LEU A 100 2.00 -0.58 -1.14
N ALA A 101 1.78 -1.48 -0.20
CA ALA A 101 2.19 -2.89 -0.33
C ALA A 101 1.68 -3.54 -1.62
N ALA A 102 0.43 -3.24 -2.02
CA ALA A 102 -0.16 -3.75 -3.27
C ALA A 102 0.55 -3.20 -4.52
N THR A 103 1.04 -1.95 -4.49
CA THR A 103 1.85 -1.36 -5.56
C THR A 103 3.19 -2.07 -5.65
N GLN A 104 3.89 -2.20 -4.54
CA GLN A 104 5.20 -2.87 -4.47
C GLN A 104 5.12 -4.31 -4.97
N GLN A 105 4.13 -5.06 -4.50
CA GLN A 105 3.89 -6.43 -4.95
C GLN A 105 3.60 -6.51 -6.46
N ARG A 106 2.81 -5.58 -6.99
CA ARG A 106 2.44 -5.56 -8.42
C ARG A 106 3.64 -5.32 -9.33
N TYR A 107 4.57 -4.49 -8.89
CA TYR A 107 5.76 -4.12 -9.68
C TYR A 107 7.02 -4.92 -9.29
N GLY A 108 6.94 -5.81 -8.32
CA GLY A 108 8.07 -6.62 -7.88
C GLY A 108 9.16 -5.81 -7.17
N VAL A 109 8.80 -4.69 -6.58
CA VAL A 109 9.71 -3.75 -5.89
C VAL A 109 9.57 -3.93 -4.39
N ASP A 110 10.67 -4.12 -3.68
CA ASP A 110 10.65 -4.14 -2.22
C ASP A 110 10.70 -2.71 -1.62
N TYR A 111 10.53 -2.63 -0.30
CA TYR A 111 10.53 -1.34 0.39
C TYR A 111 11.85 -0.58 0.24
N ALA A 112 13.00 -1.27 0.32
CA ALA A 112 14.31 -0.64 0.21
C ALA A 112 14.54 -0.10 -1.20
N GLN A 113 14.17 -0.86 -2.23
CA GLN A 113 14.19 -0.44 -3.62
C GLN A 113 13.27 0.77 -3.86
N ALA A 114 12.05 0.74 -3.34
CA ALA A 114 11.13 1.87 -3.44
C ALA A 114 11.71 3.14 -2.81
N GLN A 115 12.31 3.05 -1.62
CA GLN A 115 12.96 4.19 -0.97
C GLN A 115 14.18 4.69 -1.79
N ARG A 116 14.96 3.79 -2.36
CA ARG A 116 16.09 4.16 -3.23
C ARG A 116 15.63 4.88 -4.49
N MET A 117 14.58 4.40 -5.16
CA MET A 117 13.97 5.06 -6.32
C MET A 117 13.49 6.47 -5.97
N LEU A 118 12.78 6.63 -4.85
CA LEU A 118 12.31 7.94 -4.40
C LEU A 118 13.45 8.90 -4.09
N ALA A 119 14.51 8.43 -3.46
CA ALA A 119 15.70 9.22 -3.19
C ALA A 119 16.38 9.68 -4.48
N LEU A 120 16.61 8.78 -5.43
CA LEU A 120 17.20 9.10 -6.74
C LEU A 120 16.37 10.13 -7.49
N LEU A 121 15.07 9.99 -7.56
CA LEU A 121 14.17 10.93 -8.22
C LEU A 121 14.19 12.30 -7.53
N SER A 122 14.15 12.33 -6.20
CA SER A 122 14.24 13.57 -5.42
C SER A 122 15.53 14.32 -5.68
N ASP A 123 16.67 13.63 -5.61
CA ASP A 123 17.99 14.19 -5.79
C ASP A 123 18.22 14.63 -7.24
N ALA A 124 17.64 13.88 -8.20
CA ALA A 124 17.63 14.28 -9.61
C ALA A 124 16.71 15.48 -9.90
N GLY A 125 15.94 15.93 -8.91
CA GLY A 125 15.17 17.18 -8.98
C GLY A 125 13.68 17.02 -9.19
N PHE A 126 13.12 15.81 -9.11
CA PHE A 126 11.67 15.63 -9.19
C PHE A 126 10.97 16.34 -8.02
N LYS A 127 10.00 17.18 -8.32
CA LYS A 127 9.15 17.87 -7.34
C LYS A 127 7.68 17.70 -7.68
N ARG A 128 7.28 17.90 -8.94
CA ARG A 128 5.89 17.87 -9.39
C ARG A 128 5.78 17.75 -10.91
N GLY A 129 4.66 17.23 -11.35
CA GLY A 129 4.32 17.07 -12.76
C GLY A 129 4.99 15.86 -13.39
N LEU A 130 4.27 15.22 -14.30
CA LEU A 130 4.82 14.08 -15.04
C LEU A 130 5.84 14.56 -16.08
N ASP A 131 5.43 15.52 -16.91
CA ASP A 131 6.22 16.13 -17.98
C ASP A 131 5.69 17.53 -18.32
N ALA A 132 6.19 18.15 -19.37
CA ALA A 132 5.78 19.48 -19.82
C ALA A 132 4.30 19.55 -20.22
N GLU A 133 3.77 18.51 -20.86
CA GLU A 133 2.38 18.44 -21.31
C GLU A 133 1.44 18.35 -20.09
N HIS A 134 1.75 17.49 -19.14
CA HIS A 134 0.99 17.38 -17.90
C HIS A 134 0.97 18.69 -17.11
N LEU A 135 2.11 19.40 -17.04
CA LEU A 135 2.18 20.70 -16.36
C LEU A 135 1.31 21.75 -17.04
N GLN A 136 1.23 21.76 -18.37
CA GLN A 136 0.35 22.69 -19.11
C GLN A 136 -1.13 22.48 -18.82
N HIS A 137 -1.55 21.21 -18.59
CA HIS A 137 -2.94 20.88 -18.31
C HIS A 137 -3.31 21.06 -16.83
N SER A 138 -2.37 20.84 -15.93
CA SER A 138 -2.63 20.82 -14.47
C SER A 138 -2.34 22.13 -13.76
N LEU A 139 -1.57 23.02 -14.38
CA LEU A 139 -1.17 24.32 -13.80
C LEU A 139 -1.53 25.48 -14.73
N SER A 140 -1.63 26.68 -14.17
CA SER A 140 -1.80 27.88 -14.97
C SER A 140 -0.61 28.08 -15.91
N ALA A 141 -0.83 28.69 -17.07
CA ALA A 141 0.16 28.90 -18.13
C ALA A 141 1.48 29.57 -17.68
N ALA A 142 1.52 30.14 -16.48
CA ALA A 142 2.70 30.76 -15.89
C ALA A 142 3.74 29.78 -15.33
N ASP A 143 3.41 28.50 -15.11
CA ASP A 143 4.28 27.55 -14.46
C ASP A 143 4.54 26.32 -15.33
N GLN A 144 5.11 26.56 -16.50
CA GLN A 144 5.44 25.53 -17.49
C GLN A 144 6.89 25.01 -17.37
N ASP A 145 7.56 25.27 -16.26
CA ASP A 145 8.94 24.84 -16.07
C ASP A 145 9.02 23.34 -15.83
N TYR A 146 9.38 22.58 -16.87
CA TYR A 146 9.48 21.12 -16.83
C TYR A 146 10.68 20.61 -16.01
N ARG A 147 11.62 21.50 -15.59
CA ARG A 147 12.88 21.13 -14.91
C ARG A 147 12.69 20.44 -13.56
N TYR A 148 11.50 20.42 -13.01
CA TYR A 148 11.17 19.72 -11.78
C TYR A 148 10.19 18.57 -11.98
N SER A 149 9.95 18.20 -13.25
CA SER A 149 9.06 17.09 -13.59
C SER A 149 9.72 15.73 -13.39
N PHE A 150 8.88 14.70 -13.29
CA PHE A 150 9.31 13.31 -13.21
C PHE A 150 10.18 12.91 -14.41
N LYS A 151 9.72 13.27 -15.63
CA LYS A 151 10.47 13.02 -16.85
C LYS A 151 11.85 13.71 -16.84
N PHE A 152 11.93 14.94 -16.38
CA PHE A 152 13.21 15.65 -16.28
C PHE A 152 14.17 14.95 -15.32
N ALA A 153 13.68 14.47 -14.16
CA ALA A 153 14.52 13.71 -13.24
C ALA A 153 15.02 12.41 -13.86
N LEU A 154 14.15 11.67 -14.58
CA LEU A 154 14.56 10.48 -15.32
C LEU A 154 15.60 10.78 -16.40
N ASP A 155 15.43 11.85 -17.17
CA ASP A 155 16.40 12.26 -18.19
C ASP A 155 17.78 12.56 -17.56
N ARG A 156 17.82 13.19 -16.38
CA ARG A 156 19.07 13.45 -15.64
C ARG A 156 19.73 12.18 -15.14
N LEU A 157 18.94 11.23 -14.63
CA LEU A 157 19.43 9.92 -14.18
C LEU A 157 19.99 9.13 -15.37
N ALA A 158 19.26 9.08 -16.48
CA ALA A 158 19.70 8.41 -17.70
C ALA A 158 21.01 9.01 -18.26
N LEU A 159 21.11 10.34 -18.25
CA LEU A 159 22.37 11.01 -18.65
C LEU A 159 23.52 10.69 -17.71
N GLY A 160 23.27 10.56 -16.42
CA GLY A 160 24.27 10.21 -15.41
C GLY A 160 24.90 8.83 -15.59
N ILE A 161 24.24 7.96 -16.34
CA ILE A 161 24.78 6.66 -16.76
C ILE A 161 25.80 6.81 -17.90
N ALA A 162 25.51 7.71 -18.84
CA ALA A 162 26.25 7.83 -20.09
C ALA A 162 27.39 8.86 -20.06
N VAL A 163 27.29 9.87 -19.19
CA VAL A 163 28.24 10.99 -19.15
C VAL A 163 28.67 11.29 -17.70
N PRO A 164 29.86 11.89 -17.50
CA PRO A 164 30.36 12.24 -16.17
C PRO A 164 29.41 13.15 -15.39
N ALA A 165 29.58 13.17 -14.07
CA ALA A 165 28.85 14.07 -13.19
C ALA A 165 28.97 15.53 -13.64
N HIS A 166 27.85 16.25 -13.55
CA HIS A 166 27.75 17.67 -13.91
C HIS A 166 28.05 18.01 -15.38
N ALA A 167 28.03 17.02 -16.28
CA ALA A 167 28.07 17.28 -17.70
C ALA A 167 26.74 17.86 -18.19
N MET A 168 26.82 18.94 -18.99
CA MET A 168 25.66 19.53 -19.67
C MET A 168 25.46 18.88 -21.04
N VAL A 169 24.29 18.32 -21.28
CA VAL A 169 23.88 17.83 -22.59
C VAL A 169 22.60 18.57 -22.99
N GLY A 170 22.74 19.47 -23.97
CA GLY A 170 21.67 20.41 -24.29
C GLY A 170 21.38 21.35 -23.11
N GLN A 171 20.16 21.26 -22.56
CA GLN A 171 19.74 22.06 -21.41
C GLN A 171 19.65 21.20 -20.11
N THR A 172 20.10 19.95 -20.16
CA THR A 172 19.97 19.00 -19.06
C THR A 172 21.35 18.72 -18.44
N LEU A 173 21.43 18.91 -17.11
CA LEU A 173 22.61 18.60 -16.31
C LEU A 173 22.52 17.13 -15.85
N SER A 174 23.56 16.33 -16.12
CA SER A 174 23.61 14.93 -15.69
C SER A 174 23.61 14.79 -14.17
N TYR A 175 22.95 13.75 -13.67
CA TYR A 175 23.00 13.35 -12.27
C TYR A 175 23.71 11.98 -12.15
N ALA A 176 24.93 11.97 -11.66
CA ALA A 176 25.86 10.84 -11.77
C ALA A 176 26.05 10.03 -10.47
N GLN A 177 25.15 10.12 -9.52
CA GLN A 177 25.20 9.27 -8.31
C GLN A 177 24.40 7.97 -8.46
N VAL A 178 24.16 7.53 -9.70
CA VAL A 178 23.53 6.25 -10.00
C VAL A 178 24.57 5.15 -9.82
N GLN A 179 24.29 4.17 -8.97
CA GLN A 179 25.15 3.01 -8.76
C GLN A 179 24.76 1.87 -9.71
N PRO A 180 25.66 0.92 -10.00
CA PRO A 180 25.33 -0.23 -10.84
C PRO A 180 24.10 -1.03 -10.34
N SER A 181 23.91 -1.12 -9.02
CA SER A 181 22.74 -1.75 -8.41
C SER A 181 21.41 -1.03 -8.68
N ASP A 182 21.46 0.25 -9.06
CA ASP A 182 20.25 1.02 -9.34
C ASP A 182 19.68 0.70 -10.74
N PHE A 183 20.42 -0.03 -11.60
CA PHE A 183 19.92 -0.45 -12.91
C PHE A 183 18.91 -1.60 -12.86
N GLU A 184 18.79 -2.25 -11.70
CA GLU A 184 17.82 -3.32 -11.48
C GLU A 184 16.50 -2.79 -10.87
N LEU A 185 16.41 -1.48 -10.63
CA LEU A 185 15.23 -0.77 -10.11
C LEU A 185 14.33 -0.31 -11.28
#